data_77e09067d226cd30f2dc0c6e5675c6d3
#
_entry.id   77e09067d226cd30f2dc0c6e5675c6d3
#
_cell.length_a   1.000
_cell.length_b   1.000
_cell.length_c   1.000
_cell.angle_alpha   90.00
_cell.angle_beta   90.00
_cell.angle_gamma   90.00
#
_symmetry.space_group_name_H-M   'P 1'
#
loop_
_entity.id
_entity.type
_entity.pdbx_description
1 polymer ?
#
loop_
_entity_poly.entity_id
_entity_poly.type
_entity_poly.pdbx_seq_one_letter_code
_entity_poly.pdbx_strand_id
1 'polypeptide(L)'
;MVDWVKSVIFATTKSHTMLEDKIFEDEILEVEPEQDWLVAEVPSRDISEQLADLHSLKGAGFISMLKEITLQRAFSPLEGENNIYTTGTTKEDDYENLLTAARKAVVHCYKVFILPNPKGIRTADFIFERKGVYRLYDLKTVSGKNSVDNRLKESIGQSNRIILNMAVDYSPRHLAMAIKRYFELNQNALEVLIFKGSKIISIIRKDTESFVFIRNFMMKY
;
A
#
# COMPACT_ATOMS: atom_id res chain seq x y z
N MET A 1 -58.76 24.11 -25.77
CA MET A 1 -59.30 23.71 -24.45
C MET A 1 -58.35 22.64 -23.96
N VAL A 2 -57.36 23.14 -23.31
CA VAL A 2 -56.92 22.87 -21.95
C VAL A 2 -56.55 21.41 -21.75
N ASP A 3 -55.33 21.14 -21.64
CA ASP A 3 -54.32 21.25 -20.55
C ASP A 3 -54.09 19.95 -19.77
N TRP A 4 -52.84 19.73 -19.51
CA TRP A 4 -52.22 18.99 -18.38
C TRP A 4 -52.31 17.45 -18.42
N VAL A 5 -51.18 16.78 -18.53
CA VAL A 5 -50.40 16.31 -17.38
C VAL A 5 -48.96 16.01 -17.77
N LYS A 6 -48.09 16.83 -17.25
CA LYS A 6 -46.72 16.51 -16.91
C LYS A 6 -46.77 15.49 -15.78
N SER A 7 -45.83 14.59 -15.78
CA SER A 7 -45.13 14.25 -14.57
C SER A 7 -44.47 12.91 -14.65
N VAL A 8 -43.21 13.01 -14.55
CA VAL A 8 -42.37 12.44 -13.50
C VAL A 8 -42.09 10.96 -13.71
N ILE A 9 -41.04 10.73 -14.45
CA ILE A 9 -40.18 9.61 -14.12
C ILE A 9 -38.87 10.23 -13.67
N PHE A 10 -38.75 10.36 -12.35
CA PHE A 10 -37.49 10.65 -11.69
C PHE A 10 -36.97 9.41 -10.97
N ALA A 11 -35.79 9.05 -11.35
CA ALA A 11 -34.69 8.66 -10.45
C ALA A 11 -34.86 7.41 -9.62
N THR A 12 -34.22 6.38 -10.06
CA THR A 12 -33.48 5.51 -9.14
C THR A 12 -32.25 4.92 -9.85
N THR A 13 -31.24 5.73 -9.99
CA THR A 13 -29.87 5.24 -10.29
C THR A 13 -28.88 6.26 -9.77
N LYS A 14 -28.76 6.34 -8.45
CA LYS A 14 -27.63 7.03 -7.79
C LYS A 14 -27.52 6.56 -6.36
N SER A 15 -26.85 5.45 -6.14
CA SER A 15 -26.24 5.19 -4.84
C SER A 15 -25.33 3.97 -4.87
N HIS A 16 -24.25 3.99 -5.67
CA HIS A 16 -23.19 2.98 -5.50
C HIS A 16 -21.77 3.50 -5.76
N THR A 17 -21.61 4.81 -5.97
CA THR A 17 -20.29 5.38 -6.28
C THR A 17 -19.76 6.34 -5.21
N MET A 18 -20.48 6.54 -4.11
CA MET A 18 -20.12 7.55 -3.11
C MET A 18 -19.46 7.03 -1.84
N LEU A 19 -19.19 5.74 -1.73
CA LEU A 19 -18.58 5.17 -0.52
C LEU A 19 -17.07 4.93 -0.64
N GLU A 20 -16.51 4.98 -1.86
CA GLU A 20 -15.06 4.83 -2.06
C GLU A 20 -14.29 6.16 -1.93
N ASP A 21 -14.93 7.30 -2.18
CA ASP A 21 -14.24 8.60 -2.17
C ASP A 21 -14.09 9.22 -0.77
N LYS A 22 -14.94 8.86 0.19
CA LYS A 22 -14.90 9.44 1.55
C LYS A 22 -13.79 8.95 2.46
N ILE A 23 -13.14 7.83 2.12
CA ILE A 23 -12.03 7.28 2.93
C ILE A 23 -10.71 8.00 2.63
N PHE A 24 -10.66 8.78 1.55
CA PHE A 24 -9.46 9.51 1.12
C PHE A 24 -9.40 10.97 1.61
N GLU A 25 -10.51 11.53 2.10
CA GLU A 25 -10.55 12.96 2.45
C GLU A 25 -9.82 13.30 3.76
N ASP A 26 -9.63 12.35 4.67
CA ASP A 26 -8.96 12.62 5.95
C ASP A 26 -7.42 12.60 5.88
N GLU A 27 -6.81 12.23 4.73
CA GLU A 27 -5.35 12.25 4.51
C GLU A 27 -4.89 13.21 3.40
N ILE A 28 -5.80 13.90 2.74
CA ILE A 28 -5.46 14.90 1.72
C ILE A 28 -5.34 16.26 2.41
N LEU A 29 -4.14 16.57 2.89
CA LEU A 29 -3.75 17.96 3.02
C LEU A 29 -3.70 18.53 1.60
N GLU A 30 -4.58 19.48 1.30
CA GLU A 30 -4.52 20.29 0.09
C GLU A 30 -3.12 20.87 -0.05
N VAL A 31 -2.35 20.29 -0.97
CA VAL A 31 -1.08 20.86 -1.38
C VAL A 31 -1.41 21.87 -2.47
N GLU A 32 -1.31 23.15 -2.14
CA GLU A 32 -1.38 24.22 -3.13
C GLU A 32 -0.37 23.97 -4.27
N PRO A 33 -0.68 24.35 -5.53
CA PRO A 33 0.23 24.16 -6.66
C PRO A 33 1.52 24.92 -6.39
N GLU A 34 2.61 24.17 -6.24
CA GLU A 34 3.94 24.70 -6.01
C GLU A 34 4.36 25.65 -7.14
N GLN A 35 4.63 26.87 -6.77
CA GLN A 35 5.43 27.79 -7.56
C GLN A 35 6.81 27.19 -7.82
N ASP A 36 7.27 27.35 -9.04
CA ASP A 36 8.56 26.90 -9.58
C ASP A 36 9.73 27.47 -8.74
N TRP A 37 10.12 26.75 -7.67
CA TRP A 37 11.31 27.06 -6.90
C TRP A 37 12.52 26.44 -7.58
N LEU A 38 13.47 27.26 -7.94
CA LEU A 38 14.83 26.87 -8.27
C LEU A 38 15.27 25.70 -7.39
N VAL A 39 15.50 24.56 -8.03
CA VAL A 39 16.01 23.36 -7.37
C VAL A 39 17.39 23.68 -6.79
N ALA A 40 17.40 24.18 -5.55
CA ALA A 40 18.63 24.16 -4.77
C ALA A 40 19.08 22.67 -4.73
N GLU A 41 20.31 22.40 -5.09
CA GLU A 41 20.88 21.06 -4.96
C GLU A 41 20.80 20.66 -3.49
N VAL A 42 19.75 19.93 -3.15
CA VAL A 42 19.64 19.29 -1.84
C VAL A 42 20.79 18.29 -1.79
N PRO A 43 21.73 18.41 -0.84
CA PRO A 43 22.80 17.44 -0.71
C PRO A 43 22.17 16.06 -0.60
N SER A 44 22.57 15.16 -1.49
CA SER A 44 22.06 13.78 -1.54
C SER A 44 22.40 13.10 -0.21
N ARG A 45 21.42 13.04 0.70
CA ARG A 45 21.56 12.25 1.93
C ARG A 45 21.60 10.76 1.56
N ASP A 46 22.34 9.99 2.31
CA ASP A 46 22.34 8.52 2.13
C ASP A 46 20.92 7.99 2.35
N ILE A 47 20.41 7.20 1.39
CA ILE A 47 19.10 6.56 1.50
C ILE A 47 18.99 5.74 2.79
N SER A 48 20.07 5.09 3.24
CA SER A 48 20.10 4.32 4.48
C SER A 48 19.81 5.19 5.71
N GLU A 49 20.35 6.41 5.75
CA GLU A 49 20.07 7.37 6.82
C GLU A 49 18.61 7.84 6.77
N GLN A 50 18.09 8.16 5.58
CA GLN A 50 16.71 8.56 5.42
C GLN A 50 15.73 7.45 5.81
N LEU A 51 16.03 6.18 5.47
CA LEU A 51 15.22 5.03 5.88
C LEU A 51 15.24 4.83 7.40
N ALA A 52 16.36 5.09 8.07
CA ALA A 52 16.45 5.05 9.53
C ALA A 52 15.59 6.15 10.16
N ASP A 53 15.62 7.37 9.61
CA ASP A 53 14.84 8.51 10.08
C ASP A 53 13.32 8.30 9.97
N LEU A 54 12.85 7.51 9.01
CA LEU A 54 11.42 7.22 8.81
C LEU A 54 10.73 6.71 10.08
N HIS A 55 11.44 5.95 10.93
CA HIS A 55 10.86 5.41 12.17
C HIS A 55 10.49 6.51 13.20
N SER A 56 11.12 7.67 13.11
CA SER A 56 10.87 8.81 14.00
C SER A 56 9.78 9.75 13.50
N LEU A 57 9.46 9.70 12.21
CA LEU A 57 8.55 10.63 11.54
C LEU A 57 7.10 10.15 11.56
N LYS A 58 6.17 11.11 11.59
CA LYS A 58 4.73 10.89 11.52
C LYS A 58 4.04 11.94 10.66
N GLY A 59 2.84 11.64 10.18
CA GLY A 59 2.00 12.57 9.43
C GLY A 59 2.68 13.12 8.17
N ALA A 60 2.57 14.42 7.93
CA ALA A 60 3.09 15.07 6.73
C ALA A 60 4.61 14.89 6.57
N GLY A 61 5.37 14.96 7.65
CA GLY A 61 6.83 14.76 7.62
C GLY A 61 7.22 13.36 7.12
N PHE A 62 6.48 12.33 7.52
CA PHE A 62 6.68 10.97 7.02
C PHE A 62 6.42 10.88 5.50
N ILE A 63 5.32 11.44 5.03
CA ILE A 63 4.98 11.43 3.59
C ILE A 63 5.99 12.24 2.77
N SER A 64 6.41 13.40 3.27
CA SER A 64 7.45 14.22 2.62
C SER A 64 8.76 13.43 2.48
N MET A 65 9.18 12.72 3.53
CA MET A 65 10.38 11.88 3.47
C MET A 65 10.24 10.72 2.47
N LEU A 66 9.07 10.06 2.39
CA LEU A 66 8.84 9.04 1.37
C LEU A 66 8.98 9.60 -0.05
N LYS A 67 8.40 10.78 -0.30
CA LYS A 67 8.54 11.47 -1.59
C LYS A 67 10.00 11.82 -1.87
N GLU A 68 10.71 12.37 -0.90
CA GLU A 68 12.14 12.72 -1.03
C GLU A 68 12.99 11.49 -1.38
N ILE A 69 12.79 10.37 -0.68
CA ILE A 69 13.50 9.11 -0.98
C ILE A 69 13.27 8.69 -2.44
N THR A 70 12.02 8.77 -2.95
CA THR A 70 11.72 8.33 -4.32
C THR A 70 12.31 9.26 -5.40
N LEU A 71 12.69 10.49 -5.06
CA LEU A 71 13.34 11.45 -5.96
C LEU A 71 14.87 11.33 -5.97
N GLN A 72 15.45 10.49 -5.13
CA GLN A 72 16.89 10.26 -5.09
C GLN A 72 17.41 9.72 -6.43
N ARG A 73 18.54 10.25 -6.90
CA ARG A 73 19.22 9.81 -8.13
C ARG A 73 19.67 8.35 -8.10
N ALA A 74 19.73 7.76 -6.90
CA ALA A 74 20.07 6.34 -6.74
C ALA A 74 19.00 5.40 -7.28
N PHE A 75 17.72 5.85 -7.37
CA PHE A 75 16.68 5.06 -8.01
C PHE A 75 16.73 5.19 -9.53
N SER A 76 16.91 4.08 -10.20
CA SER A 76 16.81 3.96 -11.66
C SER A 76 15.66 3.05 -12.06
N PRO A 77 15.00 3.29 -13.21
CA PRO A 77 14.06 2.33 -13.76
C PRO A 77 14.72 0.97 -13.92
N LEU A 78 14.01 -0.10 -13.54
CA LEU A 78 14.49 -1.45 -13.76
C LEU A 78 14.37 -1.78 -15.26
N GLU A 79 15.47 -2.26 -15.86
CA GLU A 79 15.51 -2.61 -17.27
C GLU A 79 14.43 -3.64 -17.64
N GLY A 80 13.68 -3.38 -18.71
CA GLY A 80 12.58 -4.22 -19.17
C GLY A 80 11.29 -4.11 -18.36
N GLU A 81 11.24 -3.28 -17.30
CA GLU A 81 10.07 -3.12 -16.44
C GLU A 81 9.55 -1.67 -16.45
N ASN A 82 8.25 -1.52 -16.61
CA ASN A 82 7.61 -0.20 -16.51
C ASN A 82 7.21 0.08 -15.04
N ASN A 83 7.47 1.32 -14.58
CA ASN A 83 7.03 1.77 -13.25
C ASN A 83 7.62 0.98 -12.06
N ILE A 84 8.73 0.25 -12.25
CA ILE A 84 9.52 -0.36 -11.18
C ILE A 84 10.88 0.33 -11.13
N TYR A 85 11.27 0.79 -9.94
CA TYR A 85 12.52 1.50 -9.69
C TYR A 85 13.31 0.79 -8.59
N THR A 86 14.63 0.74 -8.75
CA THR A 86 15.55 0.10 -7.80
C THR A 86 16.83 0.89 -7.67
N THR A 87 17.55 0.71 -6.56
CA THR A 87 18.89 1.28 -6.34
C THR A 87 20.01 0.42 -6.92
N GLY A 88 19.70 -0.72 -7.54
CA GLY A 88 20.70 -1.65 -8.11
C GLY A 88 21.46 -2.48 -7.08
N THR A 89 21.27 -2.23 -5.78
CA THR A 89 22.01 -2.94 -4.71
C THR A 89 21.29 -4.19 -4.17
N THR A 90 20.10 -4.47 -4.64
CA THR A 90 19.25 -5.56 -4.19
C THR A 90 19.60 -6.87 -4.91
N LYS A 91 20.67 -7.53 -4.50
CA LYS A 91 20.94 -8.95 -4.81
C LYS A 91 20.71 -9.75 -3.53
N GLU A 92 19.48 -9.92 -3.14
CA GLU A 92 19.09 -10.75 -2.01
C GLU A 92 18.39 -12.01 -2.50
N ASP A 93 18.44 -13.08 -1.71
CA ASP A 93 17.78 -14.36 -2.02
C ASP A 93 16.26 -14.21 -2.28
N ASP A 94 15.65 -13.12 -1.77
CA ASP A 94 14.23 -12.80 -1.93
C ASP A 94 13.91 -11.84 -3.08
N TYR A 95 14.90 -11.42 -3.91
CA TYR A 95 14.69 -10.41 -4.95
C TYR A 95 13.57 -10.78 -5.95
N GLU A 96 13.51 -12.03 -6.36
CA GLU A 96 12.45 -12.52 -7.26
C GLU A 96 11.05 -12.43 -6.62
N ASN A 97 10.94 -12.60 -5.32
CA ASN A 97 9.68 -12.40 -4.59
C ASN A 97 9.28 -10.92 -4.58
N LEU A 98 10.26 -10.02 -4.36
CA LEU A 98 10.06 -8.57 -4.43
C LEU A 98 9.60 -8.16 -5.83
N LEU A 99 10.30 -8.62 -6.86
CA LEU A 99 9.99 -8.30 -8.25
C LEU A 99 8.60 -8.82 -8.66
N THR A 100 8.26 -10.04 -8.25
CA THR A 100 6.93 -10.61 -8.50
C THR A 100 5.82 -9.78 -7.85
N ALA A 101 6.02 -9.31 -6.61
CA ALA A 101 5.06 -8.44 -5.94
C ALA A 101 4.98 -7.06 -6.59
N ALA A 102 6.12 -6.49 -6.99
CA ALA A 102 6.19 -5.20 -7.70
C ALA A 102 5.43 -5.24 -9.03
N ARG A 103 5.62 -6.29 -9.84
CA ARG A 103 4.88 -6.49 -11.10
C ARG A 103 3.36 -6.53 -10.88
N LYS A 104 2.91 -7.25 -9.85
CA LYS A 104 1.48 -7.26 -9.48
C LYS A 104 0.96 -5.87 -9.14
N ALA A 105 1.73 -5.09 -8.38
CA ALA A 105 1.34 -3.72 -8.02
C ALA A 105 1.26 -2.82 -9.26
N VAL A 106 2.21 -2.93 -10.20
CA VAL A 106 2.22 -2.14 -11.45
C VAL A 106 0.99 -2.42 -12.31
N VAL A 107 0.53 -3.68 -12.41
CA VAL A 107 -0.73 -4.03 -13.10
C VAL A 107 -1.93 -3.26 -12.53
N HIS A 108 -1.87 -2.91 -11.24
CA HIS A 108 -2.89 -2.12 -10.55
C HIS A 108 -2.57 -0.61 -10.47
N CYS A 109 -1.76 -0.12 -11.43
CA CYS A 109 -1.42 1.29 -11.61
C CYS A 109 -0.61 1.91 -10.46
N TYR A 110 0.17 1.11 -9.73
CA TYR A 110 1.17 1.63 -8.81
C TYR A 110 2.51 1.87 -9.52
N LYS A 111 3.19 2.93 -9.11
CA LYS A 111 4.61 3.12 -9.34
C LYS A 111 5.34 2.56 -8.11
N VAL A 112 6.31 1.69 -8.33
CA VAL A 112 6.93 0.89 -7.27
C VAL A 112 8.40 1.22 -7.15
N PHE A 113 8.85 1.52 -5.93
CA PHE A 113 10.25 1.70 -5.57
C PHE A 113 10.65 0.56 -4.65
N ILE A 114 11.55 -0.31 -5.10
CA ILE A 114 12.13 -1.38 -4.29
C ILE A 114 13.22 -0.76 -3.46
N LEU A 115 13.07 -0.81 -2.15
CA LEU A 115 13.99 -0.20 -1.20
C LEU A 115 15.25 -1.09 -1.00
N PRO A 116 16.42 -0.50 -0.76
CA PRO A 116 17.57 -1.26 -0.32
C PRO A 116 17.34 -1.77 1.11
N ASN A 117 17.96 -2.90 1.43
CA ASN A 117 17.96 -3.48 2.78
C ASN A 117 19.31 -3.26 3.46
N PRO A 118 19.57 -2.08 4.06
CA PRO A 118 20.85 -1.78 4.69
C PRO A 118 21.04 -2.64 5.95
N LYS A 119 22.25 -3.16 6.12
CA LYS A 119 22.60 -4.02 7.27
C LYS A 119 22.34 -3.29 8.59
N GLY A 120 21.64 -3.96 9.50
CA GLY A 120 21.39 -3.45 10.85
C GLY A 120 20.19 -2.49 10.99
N ILE A 121 19.52 -2.15 9.91
CA ILE A 121 18.31 -1.31 9.94
C ILE A 121 17.13 -2.15 9.46
N ARG A 122 16.09 -2.24 10.28
CA ARG A 122 14.82 -2.84 9.84
C ARG A 122 14.08 -1.84 8.97
N THR A 123 13.99 -2.12 7.69
CA THR A 123 13.26 -1.30 6.71
C THR A 123 12.10 -2.08 6.11
N ALA A 124 11.16 -1.35 5.55
CA ALA A 124 10.16 -1.93 4.67
C ALA A 124 10.78 -2.21 3.28
N ASP A 125 10.08 -2.98 2.46
CA ASP A 125 10.59 -3.42 1.16
C ASP A 125 10.24 -2.47 0.02
N PHE A 126 9.13 -1.71 0.14
CA PHE A 126 8.62 -0.89 -0.95
C PHE A 126 8.11 0.48 -0.52
N ILE A 127 8.30 1.46 -1.40
CA ILE A 127 7.41 2.61 -1.49
C ILE A 127 6.53 2.42 -2.73
N PHE A 128 5.21 2.45 -2.55
CA PHE A 128 4.24 2.52 -3.62
C PHE A 128 3.74 3.95 -3.77
N GLU A 129 3.73 4.43 -5.01
CA GLU A 129 3.11 5.70 -5.38
C GLU A 129 1.91 5.42 -6.30
N ARG A 130 0.79 6.06 -6.03
CA ARG A 130 -0.37 6.06 -6.89
C ARG A 130 -1.11 7.40 -6.77
N LYS A 131 -1.25 8.12 -7.90
CA LYS A 131 -1.91 9.43 -7.94
C LYS A 131 -1.35 10.45 -6.94
N GLY A 132 -0.02 10.48 -6.76
CA GLY A 132 0.65 11.36 -5.83
C GLY A 132 0.65 10.91 -4.36
N VAL A 133 -0.02 9.81 -4.03
CA VAL A 133 -0.04 9.26 -2.67
C VAL A 133 1.07 8.22 -2.52
N TYR A 134 1.96 8.44 -1.54
CA TYR A 134 3.10 7.58 -1.23
C TYR A 134 2.78 6.73 0.00
N ARG A 135 3.06 5.42 -0.08
CA ARG A 135 2.84 4.47 1.02
C ARG A 135 4.00 3.50 1.15
N LEU A 136 4.40 3.25 2.38
CA LEU A 136 5.47 2.31 2.73
C LEU A 136 4.88 0.94 3.02
N TYR A 137 5.43 -0.12 2.39
CA TYR A 137 4.95 -1.50 2.55
C TYR A 137 6.08 -2.47 2.85
N ASP A 138 5.82 -3.40 3.75
CA ASP A 138 6.63 -4.57 4.03
C ASP A 138 6.01 -5.82 3.37
N LEU A 139 6.80 -6.64 2.68
CA LEU A 139 6.34 -7.82 1.96
C LEU A 139 6.47 -9.07 2.82
N LYS A 140 5.40 -9.83 2.89
CA LYS A 140 5.40 -11.17 3.48
C LYS A 140 4.83 -12.18 2.49
N THR A 141 5.67 -13.06 1.97
CA THR A 141 5.22 -14.16 1.09
C THR A 141 4.69 -15.31 1.93
N VAL A 142 3.47 -15.73 1.63
CA VAL A 142 2.78 -16.85 2.27
C VAL A 142 2.92 -18.08 1.38
N SER A 143 3.86 -18.96 1.73
CA SER A 143 4.14 -20.22 0.99
C SER A 143 3.64 -21.48 1.70
N GLY A 144 3.16 -21.38 2.94
CA GLY A 144 2.67 -22.51 3.73
C GLY A 144 1.26 -22.30 4.28
N LYS A 145 0.51 -23.41 4.45
CA LYS A 145 -0.89 -23.38 4.90
C LYS A 145 -1.11 -22.77 6.31
N ASN A 146 -0.07 -22.68 7.14
CA ASN A 146 -0.14 -22.20 8.52
C ASN A 146 0.77 -20.98 8.76
N SER A 147 1.28 -20.34 7.70
CA SER A 147 2.30 -19.31 7.85
C SER A 147 1.76 -17.89 8.05
N VAL A 148 0.46 -17.63 7.80
CA VAL A 148 -0.10 -16.27 7.82
C VAL A 148 0.05 -15.59 9.18
N ASP A 149 -0.34 -16.26 10.28
CA ASP A 149 -0.23 -15.66 11.62
C ASP A 149 1.22 -15.33 11.98
N ASN A 150 2.18 -16.17 11.60
CA ASN A 150 3.60 -15.92 11.85
C ASN A 150 4.10 -14.75 11.01
N ARG A 151 3.76 -14.70 9.70
CA ARG A 151 4.15 -13.61 8.80
C ARG A 151 3.58 -12.26 9.25
N LEU A 152 2.34 -12.24 9.72
CA LEU A 152 1.73 -11.04 10.28
C LEU A 152 2.42 -10.59 11.58
N LYS A 153 2.81 -11.52 12.45
CA LYS A 153 3.57 -11.20 13.67
C LYS A 153 4.98 -10.68 13.38
N GLU A 154 5.68 -11.28 12.43
CA GLU A 154 7.03 -10.87 12.01
C GLU A 154 7.07 -9.43 11.48
N SER A 155 5.97 -8.96 10.87
CA SER A 155 5.87 -7.62 10.29
C SER A 155 5.68 -6.51 11.33
N ILE A 156 5.32 -6.85 12.58
CA ILE A 156 5.10 -5.85 13.63
C ILE A 156 6.40 -5.08 13.89
N GLY A 157 6.33 -3.76 13.75
CA GLY A 157 7.48 -2.87 13.93
C GLY A 157 8.35 -2.65 12.68
N GLN A 158 8.02 -3.28 11.53
CA GLN A 158 8.71 -3.02 10.25
C GLN A 158 7.97 -1.94 9.44
N SER A 159 6.67 -2.11 9.27
CA SER A 159 5.81 -1.13 8.60
C SER A 159 4.39 -1.18 9.18
N ASN A 160 3.68 -0.07 9.06
CA ASN A 160 2.26 -0.01 9.39
C ASN A 160 1.36 -0.56 8.26
N ARG A 161 1.93 -0.85 7.09
CA ARG A 161 1.25 -1.46 5.95
C ARG A 161 2.01 -2.68 5.49
N ILE A 162 1.29 -3.77 5.21
CA ILE A 162 1.86 -5.06 4.86
C ILE A 162 1.27 -5.54 3.54
N ILE A 163 2.11 -6.16 2.73
CA ILE A 163 1.67 -6.95 1.58
C ILE A 163 1.74 -8.43 1.96
N LEU A 164 0.61 -9.12 1.88
CA LEU A 164 0.57 -10.58 1.90
C LEU A 164 0.54 -11.11 0.47
N ASN A 165 1.69 -11.58 -0.04
CA ASN A 165 1.76 -12.22 -1.34
C ASN A 165 1.41 -13.71 -1.18
N MET A 166 0.21 -14.10 -1.61
CA MET A 166 -0.30 -15.46 -1.47
C MET A 166 0.26 -16.35 -2.58
N ALA A 167 1.29 -17.12 -2.27
CA ALA A 167 1.89 -18.11 -3.17
C ALA A 167 1.15 -19.48 -3.14
N VAL A 168 0.25 -19.68 -2.17
CA VAL A 168 -0.56 -20.90 -2.01
C VAL A 168 -2.03 -20.54 -1.81
N ASP A 169 -2.89 -21.50 -2.12
CA ASP A 169 -4.30 -21.38 -1.76
C ASP A 169 -4.47 -21.48 -0.25
N TYR A 170 -5.13 -20.47 0.30
CA TYR A 170 -5.38 -20.36 1.74
C TYR A 170 -6.87 -20.22 2.00
N SER A 171 -7.35 -20.78 3.11
CA SER A 171 -8.76 -20.65 3.50
C SER A 171 -9.14 -19.18 3.68
N PRO A 172 -10.11 -18.64 2.92
CA PRO A 172 -10.49 -17.22 3.02
C PRO A 172 -10.95 -16.86 4.43
N ARG A 173 -11.69 -17.77 5.09
CA ARG A 173 -12.17 -17.57 6.46
C ARG A 173 -11.02 -17.47 7.47
N HIS A 174 -10.05 -18.38 7.38
CA HIS A 174 -8.89 -18.35 8.28
C HIS A 174 -8.02 -17.12 8.04
N LEU A 175 -7.84 -16.73 6.77
CA LEU A 175 -7.11 -15.52 6.42
C LEU A 175 -7.80 -14.27 7.00
N ALA A 176 -9.12 -14.14 6.84
CA ALA A 176 -9.89 -13.04 7.41
C ALA A 176 -9.76 -12.97 8.93
N MET A 177 -9.81 -14.12 9.61
CA MET A 177 -9.66 -14.19 11.07
C MET A 177 -8.24 -13.81 11.52
N ALA A 178 -7.20 -14.24 10.79
CA ALA A 178 -5.82 -13.90 11.07
C ALA A 178 -5.57 -12.39 10.90
N ILE A 179 -6.10 -11.78 9.82
CA ILE A 179 -6.01 -10.33 9.57
C ILE A 179 -6.75 -9.55 10.66
N LYS A 180 -7.96 -9.97 11.03
CA LYS A 180 -8.70 -9.31 12.12
C LYS A 180 -7.90 -9.32 13.42
N ARG A 181 -7.37 -10.48 13.82
CA ARG A 181 -6.50 -10.63 15.00
C ARG A 181 -5.25 -9.75 14.90
N TYR A 182 -4.65 -9.66 13.73
CA TYR A 182 -3.48 -8.80 13.52
C TYR A 182 -3.80 -7.33 13.82
N PHE A 183 -4.92 -6.80 13.34
CA PHE A 183 -5.36 -5.44 13.63
C PHE A 183 -5.72 -5.24 15.11
N GLU A 184 -6.27 -6.25 15.79
CA GLU A 184 -6.54 -6.21 17.23
C GLU A 184 -5.25 -6.12 18.06
N LEU A 185 -4.21 -6.86 17.66
CA LEU A 185 -2.93 -6.92 18.37
C LEU A 185 -1.98 -5.77 18.01
N ASN A 186 -2.07 -5.21 16.81
CA ASN A 186 -1.17 -4.14 16.33
C ASN A 186 -1.95 -2.85 16.09
N GLN A 187 -1.96 -1.97 17.11
CA GLN A 187 -2.67 -0.69 17.03
C GLN A 187 -2.13 0.26 15.95
N ASN A 188 -0.87 0.07 15.54
CA ASN A 188 -0.23 0.89 14.50
C ASN A 188 -0.49 0.38 13.08
N ALA A 189 -1.10 -0.81 12.92
CA ALA A 189 -1.42 -1.34 11.61
C ALA A 189 -2.49 -0.48 10.91
N LEU A 190 -2.21 -0.06 9.69
CA LEU A 190 -3.11 0.75 8.87
C LEU A 190 -3.77 -0.08 7.77
N GLU A 191 -3.01 -0.96 7.10
CA GLU A 191 -3.48 -1.69 5.93
C GLU A 191 -2.80 -3.06 5.81
N VAL A 192 -3.57 -4.05 5.37
CA VAL A 192 -3.08 -5.32 4.85
C VAL A 192 -3.52 -5.43 3.40
N LEU A 193 -2.57 -5.40 2.49
CA LEU A 193 -2.77 -5.54 1.04
C LEU A 193 -2.52 -7.00 0.65
N ILE A 194 -3.50 -7.66 0.06
CA ILE A 194 -3.40 -9.08 -0.28
C ILE A 194 -3.27 -9.23 -1.79
N PHE A 195 -2.19 -9.87 -2.22
CA PHE A 195 -1.95 -10.24 -3.60
C PHE A 195 -2.29 -11.72 -3.80
N LYS A 196 -3.37 -12.01 -4.54
CA LYS A 196 -3.77 -13.38 -4.90
C LYS A 196 -4.01 -13.50 -6.40
N GLY A 197 -3.13 -14.22 -7.09
CA GLY A 197 -3.16 -14.26 -8.55
C GLY A 197 -3.03 -12.85 -9.12
N SER A 198 -4.00 -12.42 -9.93
CA SER A 198 -4.09 -11.07 -10.49
C SER A 198 -4.88 -10.09 -9.62
N LYS A 199 -5.46 -10.54 -8.50
CA LYS A 199 -6.28 -9.70 -7.62
C LYS A 199 -5.44 -8.99 -6.59
N ILE A 200 -5.83 -7.73 -6.28
CA ILE A 200 -5.38 -7.01 -5.09
C ILE A 200 -6.61 -6.73 -4.21
N ILE A 201 -6.50 -7.05 -2.92
CA ILE A 201 -7.54 -6.79 -1.93
C ILE A 201 -6.91 -5.96 -0.81
N SER A 202 -7.36 -4.74 -0.63
CA SER A 202 -6.96 -3.87 0.48
C SER A 202 -7.93 -4.04 1.63
N ILE A 203 -7.39 -4.21 2.83
CA ILE A 203 -8.13 -4.31 4.10
C ILE A 203 -7.53 -3.29 5.06
N ILE A 204 -8.33 -2.36 5.51
CA ILE A 204 -7.98 -1.39 6.54
C ILE A 204 -8.61 -1.78 7.89
N ARG A 205 -8.13 -1.17 8.98
CA ARG A 205 -8.65 -1.45 10.34
C ARG A 205 -10.17 -1.37 10.41
N LYS A 206 -10.78 -0.30 9.88
CA LYS A 206 -12.22 -0.07 9.90
C LYS A 206 -13.02 -1.22 9.29
N ASP A 207 -12.48 -1.88 8.26
CA ASP A 207 -13.16 -3.02 7.64
C ASP A 207 -13.32 -4.17 8.63
N THR A 208 -12.30 -4.40 9.48
CA THR A 208 -12.26 -5.52 10.43
C THR A 208 -13.16 -5.33 11.65
N GLU A 209 -13.58 -4.10 11.92
CA GLU A 209 -14.52 -3.76 13.01
C GLU A 209 -15.97 -4.13 12.65
N SER A 210 -16.26 -4.29 11.36
CA SER A 210 -17.60 -4.69 10.90
C SER A 210 -17.90 -6.14 11.27
N PHE A 211 -19.10 -6.38 11.82
CA PHE A 211 -19.57 -7.73 12.14
C PHE A 211 -19.73 -8.63 10.91
N VAL A 212 -19.87 -8.06 9.71
CA VAL A 212 -19.93 -8.79 8.43
C VAL A 212 -18.60 -8.92 7.72
N PHE A 213 -17.50 -8.46 8.32
CA PHE A 213 -16.16 -8.43 7.71
C PHE A 213 -15.78 -9.77 7.09
N ILE A 214 -15.85 -10.85 7.88
CA ILE A 214 -15.41 -12.19 7.42
C ILE A 214 -16.22 -12.62 6.19
N ARG A 215 -17.54 -12.40 6.20
CA ARG A 215 -18.41 -12.74 5.06
C ARG A 215 -18.03 -11.93 3.82
N ASN A 216 -17.89 -10.63 3.96
CA ASN A 216 -17.53 -9.73 2.86
C ASN A 216 -16.15 -10.04 2.29
N PHE A 217 -15.19 -10.36 3.16
CA PHE A 217 -13.87 -10.77 2.75
C PHE A 217 -13.91 -12.07 1.92
N MET A 218 -14.63 -13.08 2.39
CA MET A 218 -14.77 -14.36 1.67
C MET A 218 -15.36 -14.20 0.26
N MET A 219 -16.23 -13.21 0.05
CA MET A 219 -16.79 -12.92 -1.28
C MET A 219 -15.80 -12.20 -2.20
N LYS A 220 -14.87 -11.43 -1.66
CA LYS A 220 -13.86 -10.70 -2.44
C LYS A 220 -12.63 -11.55 -2.78
N TYR A 221 -12.27 -12.48 -1.90
CA TYR A 221 -11.07 -13.32 -1.98
C TYR A 221 -11.24 -14.45 -3.01
#